data_c3ea054eee50c2ec7c41b540a3f8fe7e
#
_entry.id   c3ea054eee50c2ec7c41b540a3f8fe7e
#
_cell.length_a   1.000
_cell.length_b   1.000
_cell.length_c   1.000
_cell.angle_alpha   90.00
_cell.angle_beta   90.00
_cell.angle_gamma   90.00
#
_symmetry.space_group_name_H-M   'P 1'
#
loop_
_entity.id
_entity.type
_entity.pdbx_description
1 polymer ?
#
loop_
_entity_poly.entity_id
_entity_poly.type
_entity_poly.pdbx_seq_one_letter_code
_entity_poly.pdbx_strand_id
1 'polypeptide(L)'
;MEKDPLPSPTGINAILVTSLTPSLATEIREYLQNYFGNPPHTPILDIPESHLLGKTDFFFLARERGGRLVGTIRYRYVGELMVDDTPSIHRVDAFCIHPDWRKRGVGDYLLTELQRYVIANQCPYAMFLKEGYYLPIMYNPIYSGQYVFRRLSTQQTSPHVRTLSIEQSHRLIDVYHRIYPRVCIIRNKNGLQEWRLYKKGYHMILACFQDTYQRMDKEKGSMGWCTAWLESSVVTEEIREEAAIALTNTLPSFDYVWMNKRWTGKNEVWTDDGTFHWYIYQWSTNCVMDISMCLLD
;
A
#
# COMPACT_ATOMS: atom_id res chain seq x y z
N MET A 1 29.85 4.20 4.23
CA MET A 1 30.55 4.16 2.93
C MET A 1 29.55 4.61 1.89
N GLU A 2 29.65 5.85 1.45
CA GLU A 2 28.92 6.32 0.27
C GLU A 2 29.45 5.52 -0.93
N LYS A 3 28.57 4.74 -1.53
CA LYS A 3 28.88 4.13 -2.85
C LYS A 3 28.85 5.24 -3.87
N ASP A 4 29.86 5.28 -4.72
CA ASP A 4 29.84 6.16 -5.89
C ASP A 4 28.53 6.00 -6.65
N PRO A 5 27.99 7.12 -7.17
CA PRO A 5 26.74 7.08 -7.91
C PRO A 5 26.83 6.10 -9.07
N LEU A 6 25.83 5.21 -9.15
CA LEU A 6 25.68 4.40 -10.36
C LEU A 6 25.59 5.33 -11.57
N PRO A 7 26.37 5.10 -12.62
CA PRO A 7 26.30 5.92 -13.81
C PRO A 7 24.90 5.84 -14.40
N SER A 8 24.37 6.99 -14.84
CA SER A 8 23.10 7.04 -15.57
C SER A 8 23.15 6.04 -16.73
N PRO A 9 22.12 5.22 -16.92
CA PRO A 9 22.01 4.41 -18.12
C PRO A 9 22.12 5.29 -19.37
N THR A 10 22.87 4.85 -20.36
CA THR A 10 23.16 5.65 -21.56
C THR A 10 21.88 6.22 -22.19
N GLY A 11 21.76 7.53 -22.20
CA GLY A 11 20.63 8.23 -22.81
C GLY A 11 19.39 8.37 -21.95
N ILE A 12 19.46 8.08 -20.64
CA ILE A 12 18.36 8.25 -19.70
C ILE A 12 18.65 9.39 -18.72
N ASN A 13 17.65 10.24 -18.48
CA ASN A 13 17.67 11.27 -17.45
C ASN A 13 16.56 11.02 -16.43
N ALA A 14 16.86 11.15 -15.15
CA ALA A 14 15.87 11.18 -14.07
C ALA A 14 15.46 12.63 -13.79
N ILE A 15 14.16 12.88 -13.75
CA ILE A 15 13.55 14.19 -13.53
C ILE A 15 12.73 14.13 -12.26
N LEU A 16 13.05 14.98 -11.28
CA LEU A 16 12.23 15.18 -10.08
C LEU A 16 10.98 16.00 -10.43
N VAL A 17 9.83 15.52 -10.00
CA VAL A 17 8.51 16.14 -10.18
C VAL A 17 7.82 16.29 -8.85
N THR A 18 7.65 17.51 -8.38
CA THR A 18 6.96 17.89 -7.13
C THR A 18 5.62 18.58 -7.38
N SER A 19 5.28 18.84 -8.64
CA SER A 19 3.97 19.36 -9.07
C SER A 19 3.61 18.80 -10.44
N LEU A 20 2.33 18.62 -10.71
CA LEU A 20 1.83 18.07 -11.97
C LEU A 20 1.08 19.14 -12.76
N THR A 21 1.44 19.27 -14.03
CA THR A 21 0.54 19.88 -14.99
C THR A 21 -0.51 18.84 -15.44
N PRO A 22 -1.69 19.24 -15.92
CA PRO A 22 -2.70 18.30 -16.43
C PRO A 22 -2.13 17.33 -17.48
N SER A 23 -1.34 17.83 -18.42
CA SER A 23 -0.71 17.00 -19.46
C SER A 23 0.25 15.95 -18.87
N LEU A 24 1.06 16.34 -17.89
CA LEU A 24 2.00 15.39 -17.24
C LEU A 24 1.25 14.36 -16.38
N ALA A 25 0.18 14.76 -15.71
CA ALA A 25 -0.67 13.86 -14.93
C ALA A 25 -1.30 12.80 -15.84
N THR A 26 -1.87 13.21 -16.98
CA THR A 26 -2.43 12.30 -17.98
C THR A 26 -1.35 11.35 -18.51
N GLU A 27 -0.16 11.86 -18.87
CA GLU A 27 0.96 11.03 -19.36
C GLU A 27 1.37 9.95 -18.34
N ILE A 28 1.54 10.32 -17.08
CA ILE A 28 1.90 9.37 -16.01
C ILE A 28 0.80 8.33 -15.82
N ARG A 29 -0.46 8.74 -15.78
CA ARG A 29 -1.60 7.84 -15.62
C ARG A 29 -1.66 6.81 -16.75
N GLU A 30 -1.61 7.26 -18.00
CA GLU A 30 -1.60 6.39 -19.18
C GLU A 30 -0.40 5.44 -19.17
N TYR A 31 0.77 5.93 -18.76
CA TYR A 31 1.97 5.12 -18.64
C TYR A 31 1.78 3.99 -17.62
N LEU A 32 1.24 4.28 -16.43
CA LEU A 32 0.98 3.28 -15.40
C LEU A 32 -0.11 2.28 -15.84
N GLN A 33 -1.18 2.73 -16.48
CA GLN A 33 -2.22 1.84 -17.01
C GLN A 33 -1.67 0.85 -18.03
N ASN A 34 -0.72 1.27 -18.87
CA ASN A 34 -0.19 0.46 -19.94
C ASN A 34 0.95 -0.48 -19.52
N TYR A 35 1.75 -0.11 -18.52
CA TYR A 35 3.03 -0.79 -18.26
C TYR A 35 3.22 -1.28 -16.82
N PHE A 36 2.37 -0.87 -15.87
CA PHE A 36 2.46 -1.39 -14.50
C PHE A 36 2.00 -2.84 -14.46
N GLY A 37 2.80 -3.69 -13.81
CA GLY A 37 2.53 -5.13 -13.79
C GLY A 37 2.96 -5.86 -15.07
N ASN A 38 2.20 -6.88 -15.44
CA ASN A 38 2.39 -7.68 -16.67
C ASN A 38 1.06 -7.81 -17.43
N PRO A 39 0.60 -6.75 -18.12
CA PRO A 39 -0.61 -6.88 -18.94
C PRO A 39 -0.49 -8.06 -19.93
N PRO A 40 -1.58 -8.77 -20.26
CA PRO A 40 -2.97 -8.49 -19.90
C PRO A 40 -3.48 -9.22 -18.64
N HIS A 41 -2.64 -9.88 -17.87
CA HIS A 41 -3.03 -10.84 -16.83
C HIS A 41 -3.04 -10.24 -15.40
N THR A 42 -2.65 -8.99 -15.25
CA THR A 42 -2.65 -8.30 -13.95
C THR A 42 -3.64 -7.15 -13.92
N PRO A 43 -4.11 -6.75 -12.73
CA PRO A 43 -4.94 -5.59 -12.60
C PRO A 43 -4.27 -4.33 -13.20
N ILE A 44 -5.05 -3.51 -13.87
CA ILE A 44 -4.59 -2.24 -14.42
C ILE A 44 -4.49 -1.23 -13.27
N LEU A 45 -3.36 -0.55 -13.13
CA LEU A 45 -3.20 0.54 -12.16
C LEU A 45 -3.75 1.84 -12.76
N ASP A 46 -4.89 2.29 -12.26
CA ASP A 46 -5.62 3.48 -12.72
C ASP A 46 -5.76 4.51 -11.60
N ILE A 47 -4.67 5.20 -11.28
CA ILE A 47 -4.67 6.26 -10.26
C ILE A 47 -5.32 7.52 -10.85
N PRO A 48 -6.39 8.06 -10.24
CA PRO A 48 -6.95 9.33 -10.66
C PRO A 48 -5.91 10.45 -10.61
N GLU A 49 -5.95 11.40 -11.54
CA GLU A 49 -4.95 12.49 -11.64
C GLU A 49 -4.85 13.28 -10.32
N SER A 50 -5.98 13.51 -9.65
CA SER A 50 -6.04 14.19 -8.33
C SER A 50 -5.35 13.42 -7.20
N HIS A 51 -5.06 12.13 -7.39
CA HIS A 51 -4.44 11.25 -6.40
C HIS A 51 -3.03 10.80 -6.79
N LEU A 52 -2.53 11.26 -7.95
CA LEU A 52 -1.17 10.95 -8.37
C LEU A 52 -0.12 11.59 -7.46
N LEU A 53 -0.36 12.82 -7.01
CA LEU A 53 0.61 13.58 -6.24
C LEU A 53 -0.09 14.34 -5.11
N GLY A 54 0.20 13.98 -3.87
CA GLY A 54 -0.18 14.74 -2.68
C GLY A 54 0.76 15.93 -2.42
N LYS A 55 0.47 16.70 -1.39
CA LYS A 55 1.18 17.95 -1.08
C LYS A 55 2.69 17.77 -0.82
N THR A 56 3.07 16.64 -0.24
CA THR A 56 4.47 16.33 0.14
C THR A 56 5.06 15.19 -0.68
N ASP A 57 4.30 14.70 -1.64
CA ASP A 57 4.70 13.60 -2.50
C ASP A 57 5.55 14.09 -3.67
N PHE A 58 6.29 13.18 -4.28
CA PHE A 58 7.00 13.47 -5.52
C PHE A 58 7.22 12.22 -6.36
N PHE A 59 7.48 12.43 -7.64
CA PHE A 59 7.94 11.40 -8.56
C PHE A 59 9.39 11.65 -8.98
N PHE A 60 10.11 10.56 -9.27
CA PHE A 60 11.18 10.57 -10.24
C PHE A 60 10.68 9.89 -11.51
N LEU A 61 10.88 10.60 -12.64
CA LEU A 61 10.53 10.12 -13.97
C LEU A 61 11.81 9.87 -14.76
N ALA A 62 11.99 8.66 -15.29
CA ALA A 62 13.06 8.37 -16.23
C ALA A 62 12.59 8.66 -17.65
N ARG A 63 13.32 9.52 -18.36
CA ARG A 63 13.06 9.86 -19.77
C ARG A 63 14.27 9.55 -20.64
N GLU A 64 14.02 8.98 -21.81
CA GLU A 64 15.05 8.86 -22.84
C GLU A 64 15.32 10.21 -23.54
N ARG A 65 16.41 10.32 -24.31
CA ARG A 65 16.81 11.56 -24.99
C ARG A 65 15.73 12.14 -25.89
N GLY A 66 14.84 11.31 -26.44
CA GLY A 66 13.68 11.75 -27.22
C GLY A 66 12.50 12.27 -26.39
N GLY A 67 12.63 12.33 -25.07
CA GLY A 67 11.61 12.82 -24.15
C GLY A 67 10.57 11.78 -23.70
N ARG A 68 10.54 10.58 -24.31
CA ARG A 68 9.59 9.52 -23.97
C ARG A 68 9.79 9.06 -22.52
N LEU A 69 8.70 8.88 -21.78
CA LEU A 69 8.69 8.34 -20.44
C LEU A 69 8.99 6.82 -20.50
N VAL A 70 9.99 6.37 -19.75
CA VAL A 70 10.44 4.98 -19.73
C VAL A 70 10.52 4.39 -18.32
N GLY A 71 10.31 5.21 -17.29
CA GLY A 71 10.25 4.73 -15.91
C GLY A 71 9.65 5.76 -14.97
N THR A 72 8.98 5.26 -13.92
CA THR A 72 8.41 6.07 -12.85
C THR A 72 8.74 5.44 -11.49
N ILE A 73 8.88 6.26 -10.47
CA ILE A 73 8.87 5.87 -9.06
C ILE A 73 8.29 7.02 -8.26
N ARG A 74 7.32 6.73 -7.37
CA ARG A 74 6.70 7.71 -6.51
C ARG A 74 7.14 7.51 -5.06
N TYR A 75 7.36 8.62 -4.36
CA TYR A 75 7.57 8.68 -2.93
C TYR A 75 6.42 9.45 -2.30
N ARG A 76 5.64 8.79 -1.48
CA ARG A 76 4.38 9.32 -0.96
C ARG A 76 4.35 9.26 0.55
N TYR A 77 3.93 10.34 1.20
CA TYR A 77 3.66 10.35 2.63
C TYR A 77 2.43 9.48 2.94
N VAL A 78 2.59 8.52 3.85
CA VAL A 78 1.50 7.61 4.24
C VAL A 78 1.06 7.79 5.68
N GLY A 79 1.84 8.47 6.51
CA GLY A 79 1.45 8.75 7.89
C GLY A 79 2.61 8.79 8.86
N GLU A 80 2.26 8.75 10.13
CA GLU A 80 3.19 8.74 11.24
C GLU A 80 3.11 7.40 11.96
N LEU A 81 4.26 6.81 12.23
CA LEU A 81 4.32 5.59 13.03
C LEU A 81 4.10 5.95 14.50
N MET A 82 3.16 5.26 15.13
CA MET A 82 2.81 5.48 16.53
C MET A 82 3.83 4.76 17.44
N VAL A 83 4.97 5.39 17.65
CA VAL A 83 6.03 5.00 18.59
C VAL A 83 6.57 6.25 19.25
N ASP A 84 7.47 6.13 20.24
CA ASP A 84 7.95 7.25 21.07
C ASP A 84 8.50 8.43 20.24
N ASP A 85 9.23 8.18 19.16
CA ASP A 85 9.78 9.23 18.29
C ASP A 85 8.87 9.63 17.11
N THR A 86 7.74 9.00 16.95
CA THR A 86 6.69 9.26 15.93
C THR A 86 7.23 9.62 14.53
N PRO A 87 8.08 8.80 13.91
CA PRO A 87 8.68 9.15 12.63
C PRO A 87 7.63 9.18 11.51
N SER A 88 7.76 10.16 10.63
CA SER A 88 6.99 10.22 9.39
C SER A 88 7.42 9.11 8.46
N ILE A 89 6.45 8.32 8.01
CA ILE A 89 6.67 7.21 7.09
C ILE A 89 6.16 7.58 5.71
N HIS A 90 7.00 7.28 4.73
CA HIS A 90 6.65 7.39 3.32
C HIS A 90 6.55 6.00 2.69
N ARG A 91 5.90 5.92 1.55
CA ARG A 91 5.81 4.71 0.75
C ARG A 91 6.44 4.91 -0.61
N VAL A 92 7.23 3.96 -1.02
CA VAL A 92 7.69 3.85 -2.41
C VAL A 92 6.68 3.03 -3.17
N ASP A 93 6.03 3.62 -4.16
CA ASP A 93 5.05 2.97 -5.02
C ASP A 93 5.13 3.47 -6.48
N ALA A 94 4.17 3.08 -7.31
CA ALA A 94 4.15 3.42 -8.74
C ALA A 94 5.51 3.21 -9.44
N PHE A 95 6.29 2.22 -8.95
CA PHE A 95 7.58 1.87 -9.53
C PHE A 95 7.36 1.01 -10.77
N CYS A 96 7.50 1.64 -11.92
CA CYS A 96 7.20 1.03 -13.21
C CYS A 96 8.29 1.33 -14.22
N ILE A 97 8.81 0.31 -14.89
CA ILE A 97 9.80 0.45 -15.98
C ILE A 97 9.18 -0.12 -17.25
N HIS A 98 9.24 0.67 -18.32
CA HIS A 98 8.81 0.25 -19.65
C HIS A 98 9.45 -1.10 -20.04
N PRO A 99 8.72 -2.06 -20.61
CA PRO A 99 9.23 -3.39 -20.91
C PRO A 99 10.57 -3.41 -21.66
N ASP A 100 10.72 -2.55 -22.67
CA ASP A 100 11.95 -2.45 -23.47
C ASP A 100 13.16 -1.95 -22.69
N TRP A 101 12.93 -1.32 -21.53
CA TRP A 101 13.97 -0.74 -20.67
C TRP A 101 14.22 -1.54 -19.39
N ARG A 102 13.49 -2.63 -19.19
CA ARG A 102 13.75 -3.56 -18.07
C ARG A 102 15.12 -4.21 -18.22
N LYS A 103 15.77 -4.52 -17.10
CA LYS A 103 17.12 -5.14 -17.04
C LYS A 103 18.24 -4.32 -17.69
N ARG A 104 18.03 -3.02 -17.90
CA ARG A 104 19.03 -2.07 -18.43
C ARG A 104 19.50 -1.05 -17.41
N GLY A 105 19.30 -1.31 -16.11
CA GLY A 105 19.76 -0.43 -15.01
C GLY A 105 18.85 0.78 -14.74
N VAL A 106 17.74 0.99 -15.47
CA VAL A 106 16.84 2.15 -15.26
C VAL A 106 16.19 2.12 -13.89
N GLY A 107 15.80 0.93 -13.41
CA GLY A 107 15.21 0.78 -12.07
C GLY A 107 16.19 1.14 -10.97
N ASP A 108 17.42 0.62 -11.03
CA ASP A 108 18.48 0.90 -10.05
C ASP A 108 18.87 2.38 -10.06
N TYR A 109 18.89 3.00 -11.23
CA TYR A 109 19.14 4.42 -11.38
C TYR A 109 18.05 5.26 -10.69
N LEU A 110 16.76 4.99 -10.94
CA LEU A 110 15.66 5.69 -10.27
C LEU A 110 15.69 5.51 -8.75
N LEU A 111 15.96 4.30 -8.26
CA LEU A 111 16.11 4.03 -6.83
C LEU A 111 17.29 4.80 -6.23
N THR A 112 18.39 4.91 -6.95
CA THR A 112 19.57 5.68 -6.51
C THR A 112 19.26 7.17 -6.41
N GLU A 113 18.60 7.75 -7.42
CA GLU A 113 18.19 9.15 -7.39
C GLU A 113 17.18 9.45 -6.29
N LEU A 114 16.20 8.56 -6.10
CA LEU A 114 15.27 8.63 -4.99
C LEU A 114 16.00 8.62 -3.64
N GLN A 115 16.90 7.67 -3.43
CA GLN A 115 17.67 7.54 -2.19
C GLN A 115 18.46 8.80 -1.87
N ARG A 116 19.15 9.35 -2.86
CA ARG A 116 19.92 10.59 -2.69
C ARG A 116 19.03 11.75 -2.26
N TYR A 117 17.89 11.90 -2.95
CA TYR A 117 16.97 12.98 -2.66
C TYR A 117 16.38 12.89 -1.26
N VAL A 118 15.89 11.71 -0.83
CA VAL A 118 15.26 11.55 0.49
C VAL A 118 16.27 11.72 1.63
N ILE A 119 17.52 11.29 1.46
CA ILE A 119 18.59 11.51 2.44
C ILE A 119 18.91 13.01 2.55
N ALA A 120 19.10 13.69 1.43
CA ALA A 120 19.41 15.11 1.40
C ALA A 120 18.30 15.98 2.01
N ASN A 121 17.04 15.55 1.91
CA ASN A 121 15.88 16.26 2.46
C ASN A 121 15.42 15.75 3.83
N GLN A 122 16.21 14.92 4.50
CA GLN A 122 15.95 14.39 5.85
C GLN A 122 14.59 13.67 5.98
N CYS A 123 14.15 13.00 4.93
CA CYS A 123 12.94 12.17 4.95
C CYS A 123 13.24 10.70 4.55
N PRO A 124 14.17 10.02 5.25
CA PRO A 124 14.76 8.77 4.79
C PRO A 124 13.87 7.55 5.01
N TYR A 125 12.83 7.64 5.84
CA TYR A 125 12.07 6.47 6.25
C TYR A 125 11.00 6.13 5.24
N ALA A 126 11.19 5.00 4.59
CA ALA A 126 10.29 4.52 3.56
C ALA A 126 9.87 3.08 3.79
N MET A 127 8.61 2.80 3.57
CA MET A 127 8.12 1.44 3.45
C MET A 127 7.84 1.11 1.99
N PHE A 128 7.97 -0.15 1.66
CA PHE A 128 7.56 -0.66 0.34
C PHE A 128 7.12 -2.11 0.43
N LEU A 129 6.24 -2.45 -0.48
CA LEU A 129 5.71 -3.78 -0.66
C LEU A 129 6.42 -4.48 -1.81
N LYS A 130 6.88 -5.70 -1.58
CA LYS A 130 7.41 -6.58 -2.61
C LYS A 130 6.53 -7.82 -2.70
N GLU A 131 5.96 -8.04 -3.86
CA GLU A 131 5.19 -9.24 -4.17
C GLU A 131 6.12 -10.36 -4.68
N GLY A 132 5.73 -11.62 -4.43
CA GLY A 132 6.47 -12.79 -4.84
C GLY A 132 7.70 -13.08 -3.98
N TYR A 133 8.88 -13.18 -4.61
CA TYR A 133 10.11 -13.56 -3.90
C TYR A 133 10.66 -12.44 -3.03
N TYR A 134 11.39 -12.83 -1.96
CA TYR A 134 12.16 -11.91 -1.13
C TYR A 134 13.15 -11.08 -1.94
N LEU A 135 13.47 -9.89 -1.43
CA LEU A 135 14.62 -9.14 -1.93
C LEU A 135 15.90 -9.91 -1.63
N PRO A 136 16.89 -9.92 -2.55
CA PRO A 136 18.13 -10.63 -2.31
C PRO A 136 18.93 -10.01 -1.16
N ILE A 137 19.28 -10.86 -0.23
CA ILE A 137 20.44 -10.87 0.70
C ILE A 137 20.55 -9.77 1.77
N MET A 138 20.16 -8.52 1.61
CA MET A 138 20.51 -7.46 2.57
C MET A 138 19.35 -6.86 3.34
N TYR A 139 18.13 -7.18 2.99
CA TYR A 139 16.92 -6.63 3.61
C TYR A 139 16.03 -7.74 4.14
N ASN A 140 15.93 -7.82 5.46
CA ASN A 140 14.92 -8.67 6.07
C ASN A 140 13.56 -7.94 6.01
N PRO A 141 12.49 -8.60 5.55
CA PRO A 141 11.17 -8.02 5.62
C PRO A 141 10.76 -7.86 7.09
N ILE A 142 10.08 -6.78 7.40
CA ILE A 142 9.47 -6.59 8.72
C ILE A 142 8.21 -7.45 8.89
N TYR A 143 7.58 -7.82 7.76
CA TYR A 143 6.46 -8.71 7.73
C TYR A 143 6.35 -9.43 6.38
N SER A 144 5.92 -10.70 6.43
CA SER A 144 5.63 -11.51 5.24
C SER A 144 4.30 -12.23 5.42
N GLY A 145 3.54 -12.31 4.36
CA GLY A 145 2.24 -12.97 4.40
C GLY A 145 1.78 -13.45 3.02
N GLN A 146 0.55 -13.90 2.99
CA GLN A 146 -0.16 -14.24 1.76
C GLN A 146 -1.36 -13.32 1.60
N TYR A 147 -1.59 -12.87 0.38
CA TYR A 147 -2.83 -12.22 0.01
C TYR A 147 -3.86 -13.24 -0.43
N VAL A 148 -5.08 -12.93 -0.09
CA VAL A 148 -6.27 -13.56 -0.65
C VAL A 148 -7.19 -12.46 -1.17
N PHE A 149 -7.96 -12.76 -2.19
CA PHE A 149 -9.00 -11.87 -2.66
C PHE A 149 -10.33 -12.60 -2.81
N ARG A 150 -11.39 -11.83 -2.85
CA ARG A 150 -12.72 -12.32 -3.24
C ARG A 150 -13.46 -11.27 -4.03
N ARG A 151 -14.33 -11.73 -4.94
CA ARG A 151 -15.34 -10.89 -5.56
C ARG A 151 -16.44 -10.63 -4.53
N LEU A 152 -16.86 -9.37 -4.40
CA LEU A 152 -18.00 -9.02 -3.58
C LEU A 152 -19.29 -9.25 -4.37
N SER A 153 -20.23 -9.95 -3.77
CA SER A 153 -21.61 -10.05 -4.24
C SER A 153 -22.39 -8.81 -3.76
N THR A 154 -23.68 -8.80 -3.97
CA THR A 154 -24.56 -7.72 -3.48
C THR A 154 -24.26 -7.36 -2.02
N GLN A 155 -24.20 -6.06 -1.77
CA GLN A 155 -24.02 -5.50 -0.42
C GLN A 155 -25.04 -6.11 0.55
N GLN A 156 -24.54 -6.58 1.68
CA GLN A 156 -25.36 -7.16 2.75
C GLN A 156 -25.15 -6.37 4.04
N THR A 157 -26.24 -6.14 4.76
CA THR A 157 -26.15 -5.57 6.10
C THR A 157 -25.81 -6.66 7.10
N SER A 158 -24.98 -6.35 8.09
CA SER A 158 -24.70 -7.23 9.22
C SER A 158 -25.02 -6.49 10.53
N PRO A 159 -25.74 -7.10 11.46
CA PRO A 159 -26.02 -6.48 12.76
C PRO A 159 -24.77 -6.30 13.61
N HIS A 160 -23.69 -6.99 13.24
CA HIS A 160 -22.41 -6.94 13.95
C HIS A 160 -21.44 -5.93 13.36
N VAL A 161 -21.75 -5.31 12.20
CA VAL A 161 -20.86 -4.36 11.50
C VAL A 161 -21.42 -2.94 11.59
N ARG A 162 -20.53 -2.00 11.92
CA ARG A 162 -20.83 -0.56 11.91
C ARG A 162 -19.81 0.17 11.05
N THR A 163 -20.29 1.08 10.23
CA THR A 163 -19.46 2.08 9.56
C THR A 163 -19.04 3.13 10.60
N LEU A 164 -17.77 3.52 10.58
CA LEU A 164 -17.23 4.55 11.47
C LEU A 164 -16.78 5.77 10.66
N SER A 165 -16.89 6.95 11.28
CA SER A 165 -16.19 8.12 10.76
C SER A 165 -14.67 8.01 11.02
N ILE A 166 -13.89 8.81 10.31
CA ILE A 166 -12.43 8.88 10.51
C ILE A 166 -12.11 9.24 11.97
N GLU A 167 -12.81 10.18 12.56
CA GLU A 167 -12.59 10.61 13.95
C GLU A 167 -12.90 9.51 14.95
N GLN A 168 -13.97 8.74 14.71
CA GLN A 168 -14.33 7.61 15.56
C GLN A 168 -13.30 6.50 15.48
N SER A 169 -12.82 6.18 14.27
CA SER A 169 -11.78 5.15 14.08
C SER A 169 -10.46 5.56 14.73
N HIS A 170 -10.03 6.82 14.59
CA HIS A 170 -8.81 7.31 15.21
C HIS A 170 -8.88 7.28 16.74
N ARG A 171 -10.02 7.59 17.34
CA ARG A 171 -10.20 7.42 18.80
C ARG A 171 -10.05 5.97 19.25
N LEU A 172 -10.58 5.03 18.47
CA LEU A 172 -10.41 3.60 18.75
C LEU A 172 -8.96 3.15 18.57
N ILE A 173 -8.27 3.64 17.56
CA ILE A 173 -6.83 3.40 17.35
C ILE A 173 -6.01 3.92 18.54
N ASP A 174 -6.28 5.13 19.02
CA ASP A 174 -5.58 5.70 20.17
C ASP A 174 -5.81 4.88 21.46
N VAL A 175 -7.02 4.36 21.66
CA VAL A 175 -7.32 3.44 22.77
C VAL A 175 -6.59 2.12 22.58
N TYR A 176 -6.62 1.57 21.38
CA TYR A 176 -5.97 0.31 21.06
C TYR A 176 -4.46 0.39 21.25
N HIS A 177 -3.81 1.44 20.76
CA HIS A 177 -2.38 1.64 20.90
C HIS A 177 -1.94 1.74 22.37
N ARG A 178 -2.72 2.39 23.24
CA ARG A 178 -2.43 2.43 24.67
C ARG A 178 -2.44 1.05 25.34
N ILE A 179 -3.26 0.13 24.84
CA ILE A 179 -3.34 -1.25 25.36
C ILE A 179 -2.24 -2.12 24.72
N TYR A 180 -1.95 -1.90 23.45
CA TYR A 180 -1.02 -2.68 22.63
C TYR A 180 0.05 -1.79 21.98
N PRO A 181 0.95 -1.17 22.76
CA PRO A 181 1.88 -0.15 22.26
C PRO A 181 2.93 -0.70 21.27
N ARG A 182 3.08 -2.02 21.16
CA ARG A 182 4.03 -2.66 20.25
C ARG A 182 3.43 -3.03 18.89
N VAL A 183 2.12 -2.92 18.72
CA VAL A 183 1.48 -3.18 17.42
C VAL A 183 1.89 -2.09 16.43
N CYS A 184 2.28 -2.50 15.23
CA CYS A 184 2.66 -1.55 14.17
C CYS A 184 1.43 -0.78 13.72
N ILE A 185 1.40 0.51 14.00
CA ILE A 185 0.34 1.43 13.59
C ILE A 185 0.97 2.62 12.89
N ILE A 186 0.69 2.77 11.59
CA ILE A 186 0.94 3.98 10.83
C ILE A 186 -0.38 4.70 10.67
N ARG A 187 -0.48 5.94 11.12
CA ARG A 187 -1.72 6.71 11.14
C ARG A 187 -1.65 7.88 10.17
N ASN A 188 -2.59 7.93 9.24
CA ASN A 188 -2.83 9.08 8.37
C ASN A 188 -4.23 9.65 8.64
N LYS A 189 -4.31 10.96 8.84
CA LYS A 189 -5.58 11.65 9.11
C LYS A 189 -6.29 12.15 7.85
N ASN A 190 -5.64 12.09 6.71
CA ASN A 190 -6.07 12.76 5.48
C ASN A 190 -6.48 11.80 4.35
N GLY A 191 -6.53 10.49 4.60
CA GLY A 191 -6.79 9.49 3.57
C GLY A 191 -8.29 9.26 3.27
N LEU A 192 -8.56 8.78 2.06
CA LEU A 192 -9.87 8.24 1.68
C LEU A 192 -9.96 6.80 2.20
N GLN A 193 -10.60 6.63 3.34
CA GLN A 193 -10.61 5.38 4.09
C GLN A 193 -12.03 4.97 4.44
N GLU A 194 -12.36 3.72 4.20
CA GLU A 194 -13.61 3.11 4.66
C GLU A 194 -13.38 2.30 5.93
N TRP A 195 -13.79 2.86 7.06
CA TRP A 195 -13.66 2.21 8.36
C TRP A 195 -14.87 1.40 8.73
N ARG A 196 -14.62 0.18 9.20
CA ARG A 196 -15.64 -0.76 9.69
C ARG A 196 -15.24 -1.31 11.04
N LEU A 197 -16.21 -1.41 11.95
CA LEU A 197 -16.08 -2.07 13.24
C LEU A 197 -16.99 -3.29 13.26
N TYR A 198 -16.42 -4.47 13.40
CA TYR A 198 -17.14 -5.69 13.76
C TYR A 198 -17.18 -5.83 15.27
N LYS A 199 -18.38 -6.11 15.83
CA LYS A 199 -18.57 -6.37 17.26
C LYS A 199 -19.59 -7.46 17.46
N LYS A 200 -19.17 -8.56 18.13
CA LYS A 200 -20.03 -9.67 18.53
C LYS A 200 -19.67 -10.10 19.96
N GLY A 201 -20.52 -9.80 20.94
CA GLY A 201 -20.19 -9.98 22.34
C GLY A 201 -18.95 -9.17 22.74
N TYR A 202 -17.92 -9.86 23.23
CA TYR A 202 -16.64 -9.26 23.63
C TYR A 202 -15.61 -9.17 22.50
N HIS A 203 -15.90 -9.79 21.34
CA HIS A 203 -15.01 -9.78 20.20
C HIS A 203 -15.16 -8.47 19.43
N MET A 204 -14.05 -7.81 19.20
CA MET A 204 -14.01 -6.57 18.41
C MET A 204 -12.89 -6.64 17.38
N ILE A 205 -13.20 -6.20 16.17
CA ILE A 205 -12.24 -6.04 15.08
C ILE A 205 -12.52 -4.71 14.41
N LEU A 206 -11.50 -3.85 14.36
CA LEU A 206 -11.52 -2.60 13.60
C LEU A 206 -10.72 -2.84 12.31
N ALA A 207 -11.36 -2.60 11.16
CA ALA A 207 -10.73 -2.75 9.85
C ALA A 207 -10.86 -1.48 9.00
N CYS A 208 -9.85 -1.23 8.19
CA CYS A 208 -9.84 -0.15 7.20
C CYS A 208 -9.67 -0.71 5.81
N PHE A 209 -10.44 -0.18 4.86
CA PHE A 209 -10.37 -0.54 3.45
C PHE A 209 -10.09 0.72 2.62
N GLN A 210 -9.22 0.58 1.63
CA GLN A 210 -8.82 1.67 0.75
C GLN A 210 -8.85 1.21 -0.70
N ASP A 211 -9.11 2.12 -1.64
CA ASP A 211 -8.98 1.84 -3.06
C ASP A 211 -7.50 1.64 -3.42
N THR A 212 -7.17 0.51 -4.00
CA THR A 212 -5.82 0.25 -4.52
C THR A 212 -5.54 1.01 -5.80
N TYR A 213 -6.55 1.60 -6.41
CA TYR A 213 -6.57 2.09 -7.80
C TYR A 213 -6.26 1.00 -8.83
N GLN A 214 -6.27 -0.25 -8.44
CA GLN A 214 -6.21 -1.36 -9.36
C GLN A 214 -7.62 -1.71 -9.84
N ARG A 215 -7.71 -2.05 -11.11
CA ARG A 215 -8.98 -2.41 -11.75
C ARG A 215 -8.85 -3.81 -12.34
N MET A 216 -9.69 -4.71 -11.83
CA MET A 216 -9.74 -6.10 -12.31
C MET A 216 -10.49 -6.14 -13.62
N ASP A 217 -9.93 -6.86 -14.59
CA ASP A 217 -10.53 -7.18 -15.88
C ASP A 217 -10.96 -6.00 -16.78
N LYS A 218 -11.47 -6.33 -17.95
CA LYS A 218 -12.06 -5.37 -18.90
C LYS A 218 -13.27 -4.62 -18.36
N GLU A 219 -13.92 -5.17 -17.33
CA GLU A 219 -15.06 -4.55 -16.65
C GLU A 219 -14.66 -3.45 -15.65
N LYS A 220 -13.37 -3.20 -15.48
CA LYS A 220 -12.85 -2.16 -14.58
C LYS A 220 -13.35 -2.26 -13.13
N GLY A 221 -13.59 -3.49 -12.66
CA GLY A 221 -14.01 -3.73 -11.28
C GLY A 221 -13.02 -3.14 -10.27
N SER A 222 -13.53 -2.32 -9.35
CA SER A 222 -12.74 -1.65 -8.33
C SER A 222 -12.26 -2.64 -7.28
N MET A 223 -11.00 -2.47 -6.83
CA MET A 223 -10.39 -3.34 -5.84
C MET A 223 -10.06 -2.57 -4.56
N GLY A 224 -10.68 -2.95 -3.46
CA GLY A 224 -10.35 -2.48 -2.12
C GLY A 224 -9.23 -3.32 -1.50
N TRP A 225 -8.43 -2.71 -0.68
CA TRP A 225 -7.40 -3.38 0.10
C TRP A 225 -7.60 -3.14 1.59
N CYS A 226 -7.63 -4.20 2.39
CA CYS A 226 -7.64 -4.08 3.83
C CYS A 226 -6.25 -3.68 4.34
N THR A 227 -6.10 -2.41 4.70
CA THR A 227 -4.82 -1.83 5.15
C THR A 227 -4.70 -1.77 6.67
N ALA A 228 -5.79 -1.96 7.40
CA ALA A 228 -5.78 -2.04 8.85
C ALA A 228 -6.66 -3.17 9.35
N TRP A 229 -6.14 -3.89 10.34
CA TRP A 229 -6.85 -4.93 11.07
C TRP A 229 -6.38 -4.92 12.50
N LEU A 230 -7.22 -4.46 13.43
CA LEU A 230 -6.92 -4.39 14.86
C LEU A 230 -7.97 -5.20 15.60
N GLU A 231 -7.55 -6.27 16.26
CA GLU A 231 -8.47 -7.17 16.96
C GLU A 231 -8.24 -7.20 18.49
N SER A 232 -9.30 -7.38 19.24
CA SER A 232 -9.20 -7.62 20.67
C SER A 232 -8.54 -8.99 20.95
N SER A 233 -7.88 -9.12 22.09
CA SER A 233 -7.10 -10.31 22.47
C SER A 233 -7.90 -11.61 22.59
N VAL A 234 -9.22 -11.53 22.55
CA VAL A 234 -10.14 -12.69 22.70
C VAL A 234 -10.72 -13.18 21.38
N VAL A 235 -10.27 -12.64 20.23
CA VAL A 235 -10.77 -13.06 18.91
C VAL A 235 -10.25 -14.46 18.58
N THR A 236 -11.17 -15.38 18.28
CA THR A 236 -10.84 -16.74 17.80
C THR A 236 -10.75 -16.77 16.27
N GLU A 237 -10.25 -17.89 15.71
CA GLU A 237 -10.15 -18.07 14.25
C GLU A 237 -11.55 -18.02 13.61
N GLU A 238 -12.53 -18.68 14.19
CA GLU A 238 -13.92 -18.71 13.69
C GLU A 238 -14.55 -17.30 13.68
N ILE A 239 -14.32 -16.52 14.72
CA ILE A 239 -14.80 -15.13 14.80
C ILE A 239 -14.09 -14.26 13.75
N ARG A 240 -12.81 -14.51 13.51
CA ARG A 240 -12.03 -13.78 12.49
C ARG A 240 -12.56 -14.06 11.08
N GLU A 241 -12.82 -15.32 10.76
CA GLU A 241 -13.43 -15.73 9.49
C GLU A 241 -14.82 -15.09 9.28
N GLU A 242 -15.69 -15.19 10.30
CA GLU A 242 -17.01 -14.56 10.26
C GLU A 242 -16.91 -13.04 10.06
N ALA A 243 -16.01 -12.39 10.79
CA ALA A 243 -15.80 -10.94 10.72
C ALA A 243 -15.26 -10.51 9.34
N ALA A 244 -14.32 -11.25 8.76
CA ALA A 244 -13.77 -10.93 7.44
C ALA A 244 -14.88 -10.93 6.36
N ILE A 245 -15.77 -11.90 6.40
CA ILE A 245 -16.92 -11.98 5.49
C ILE A 245 -17.91 -10.84 5.79
N ALA A 246 -18.28 -10.65 7.05
CA ALA A 246 -19.26 -9.64 7.42
C ALA A 246 -18.78 -8.22 7.09
N LEU A 247 -17.51 -7.89 7.40
CA LEU A 247 -16.91 -6.59 7.12
C LEU A 247 -16.90 -6.30 5.61
N THR A 248 -16.43 -7.26 4.80
CA THR A 248 -16.31 -7.07 3.35
C THR A 248 -17.66 -7.01 2.64
N ASN A 249 -18.67 -7.76 3.11
CA ASN A 249 -20.02 -7.70 2.56
C ASN A 249 -20.71 -6.32 2.74
N THR A 250 -20.21 -5.48 3.65
CA THR A 250 -20.76 -4.14 3.89
C THR A 250 -20.06 -3.03 3.10
N LEU A 251 -19.12 -3.36 2.21
CA LEU A 251 -18.37 -2.39 1.42
C LEU A 251 -19.09 -2.08 0.10
N PRO A 252 -19.66 -0.86 -0.08
CA PRO A 252 -20.40 -0.53 -1.30
C PRO A 252 -19.49 -0.10 -2.46
N SER A 253 -18.25 0.29 -2.14
CA SER A 253 -17.38 0.99 -3.08
C SER A 253 -16.48 0.07 -3.91
N PHE A 254 -16.50 -1.24 -3.60
CA PHE A 254 -15.57 -2.19 -4.22
C PHE A 254 -16.31 -3.39 -4.82
N ASP A 255 -15.77 -3.89 -5.95
CA ASP A 255 -16.21 -5.13 -6.59
C ASP A 255 -15.37 -6.32 -6.09
N TYR A 256 -14.16 -6.05 -5.69
CA TYR A 256 -13.20 -7.03 -5.14
C TYR A 256 -12.53 -6.47 -3.90
N VAL A 257 -12.09 -7.36 -3.01
CA VAL A 257 -11.30 -6.98 -1.83
C VAL A 257 -10.11 -7.91 -1.67
N TRP A 258 -8.93 -7.31 -1.47
CA TRP A 258 -7.72 -7.96 -1.00
C TRP A 258 -7.60 -7.90 0.51
N MET A 259 -7.23 -9.03 1.09
CA MET A 259 -6.94 -9.16 2.51
C MET A 259 -5.72 -10.03 2.76
N ASN A 260 -5.14 -9.90 3.95
CA ASN A 260 -4.17 -10.86 4.42
C ASN A 260 -4.89 -12.18 4.77
N LYS A 261 -4.36 -13.30 4.31
CA LYS A 261 -4.91 -14.64 4.55
C LYS A 261 -5.08 -14.96 6.04
N ARG A 262 -4.23 -14.42 6.90
CA ARG A 262 -4.34 -14.57 8.36
C ARG A 262 -5.63 -13.99 8.95
N TRP A 263 -6.26 -13.03 8.26
CA TRP A 263 -7.51 -12.40 8.70
C TRP A 263 -8.75 -13.13 8.22
N THR A 264 -8.62 -13.98 7.21
CA THR A 264 -9.74 -14.62 6.53
C THR A 264 -9.93 -16.09 6.91
N GLY A 265 -8.94 -16.67 7.62
CA GLY A 265 -8.96 -18.08 7.98
C GLY A 265 -8.91 -19.00 6.75
N LYS A 266 -9.58 -20.14 6.85
CA LYS A 266 -9.56 -21.20 5.83
C LYS A 266 -10.80 -21.21 4.93
N ASN A 267 -11.60 -20.16 4.94
CA ASN A 267 -12.85 -20.13 4.22
C ASN A 267 -12.63 -20.16 2.69
N GLU A 268 -13.32 -21.07 1.99
CA GLU A 268 -13.20 -21.32 0.54
C GLU A 268 -13.69 -20.17 -0.36
N VAL A 269 -14.36 -19.17 0.19
CA VAL A 269 -14.77 -17.99 -0.60
C VAL A 269 -13.62 -17.07 -0.98
N TRP A 270 -12.44 -17.31 -0.41
CA TRP A 270 -11.22 -16.54 -0.66
C TRP A 270 -10.31 -17.28 -1.64
N THR A 271 -9.81 -16.57 -2.61
CA THR A 271 -8.84 -17.07 -3.60
C THR A 271 -7.44 -16.60 -3.24
N ASP A 272 -6.47 -17.51 -3.22
CA ASP A 272 -5.07 -17.17 -2.99
C ASP A 272 -4.52 -16.30 -4.13
N ASP A 273 -3.78 -15.23 -3.78
CA ASP A 273 -3.23 -14.25 -4.74
C ASP A 273 -1.72 -14.02 -4.58
N GLY A 274 -1.04 -14.94 -3.91
CA GLY A 274 0.40 -14.93 -3.80
C GLY A 274 0.93 -14.38 -2.47
N THR A 275 2.25 -14.29 -2.40
CA THR A 275 2.99 -13.84 -1.22
C THR A 275 3.39 -12.39 -1.33
N PHE A 276 3.54 -11.76 -0.19
CA PHE A 276 4.03 -10.39 -0.11
C PHE A 276 4.98 -10.20 1.06
N HIS A 277 5.84 -9.17 0.94
CA HIS A 277 6.85 -8.82 1.92
C HIS A 277 6.90 -7.31 2.10
N TRP A 278 6.73 -6.87 3.35
CA TRP A 278 6.88 -5.47 3.72
C TRP A 278 8.28 -5.20 4.22
N TYR A 279 8.87 -4.10 3.77
CA TYR A 279 10.19 -3.62 4.15
C TYR A 279 10.08 -2.18 4.64
N ILE A 280 10.91 -1.82 5.62
CA ILE A 280 11.16 -0.42 5.99
C ILE A 280 12.62 -0.11 5.71
N TYR A 281 12.85 0.96 4.98
CA TYR A 281 14.18 1.43 4.62
C TYR A 281 14.70 2.43 5.66
N GLN A 282 15.98 2.29 6.03
CA GLN A 282 16.73 3.14 6.96
C GLN A 282 16.18 3.26 8.39
N TRP A 283 15.22 2.44 8.76
CA TRP A 283 14.71 2.44 10.12
C TRP A 283 14.44 1.03 10.61
N SER A 284 14.87 0.75 11.85
CA SER A 284 14.55 -0.48 12.56
C SER A 284 13.49 -0.20 13.62
N THR A 285 12.45 -0.99 13.66
CA THR A 285 11.36 -0.81 14.61
C THR A 285 11.25 -1.99 15.57
N ASN A 286 10.84 -1.69 16.80
CA ASN A 286 10.42 -2.69 17.78
C ASN A 286 8.92 -3.02 17.66
N CYS A 287 8.21 -2.45 16.68
CA CYS A 287 6.83 -2.78 16.43
C CYS A 287 6.67 -4.24 16.00
N VAL A 288 5.58 -4.83 16.43
CA VAL A 288 5.16 -6.16 16.02
C VAL A 288 4.17 -6.03 14.88
N MET A 289 4.48 -6.64 13.75
CA MET A 289 3.57 -6.83 12.64
C MET A 289 3.15 -8.30 12.63
N ASP A 290 2.03 -8.57 13.24
CA ASP A 290 1.46 -9.92 13.30
C ASP A 290 0.01 -9.91 12.81
N ILE A 291 -0.93 -10.44 13.57
CA ILE A 291 -2.34 -10.45 13.21
C ILE A 291 -2.91 -9.04 13.17
N SER A 292 -2.60 -8.24 14.19
CA SER A 292 -3.06 -6.86 14.25
C SER A 292 -2.02 -5.89 13.71
N MET A 293 -2.41 -5.10 12.72
CA MET A 293 -1.62 -4.00 12.17
C MET A 293 -2.51 -2.93 11.57
N CYS A 294 -1.98 -1.73 11.44
CA CYS A 294 -2.65 -0.61 10.79
C CYS A 294 -1.64 0.14 9.93
N LEU A 295 -1.64 -0.14 8.64
CA LEU A 295 -0.77 0.47 7.64
C LEU A 295 -1.64 1.40 6.79
N LEU A 296 -1.98 2.56 7.34
CA LEU A 296 -2.77 3.55 6.61
C LEU A 296 -1.95 4.14 5.49
N ASP A 297 -2.54 4.13 4.35
CA ASP A 297 -1.94 4.57 3.10
C ASP A 297 -2.60 5.86 2.55
#